data_4bae8a4427660b2a41e742c14c66b5be
#
_entry.id   4bae8a4427660b2a41e742c14c66b5be
#
_cell.length_a   1.000
_cell.length_b   1.000
_cell.length_c   1.000
_cell.angle_alpha   90.00
_cell.angle_beta   90.00
_cell.angle_gamma   90.00
#
_symmetry.space_group_name_H-M   'P 1'
#
loop_
_entity.id
_entity.type
_entity.pdbx_description
1 polymer ?
#
loop_
_entity_poly.entity_id
_entity_poly.type
_entity_poly.pdbx_seq_one_letter_code
_entity_poly.pdbx_strand_id
1 'polypeptide(L)'
;MELCLGTVQFGMDYGIRGQKQPSVEQAVQMLDYATQNGINNIDTANAYGTAEDVVGEFLKKKTIPREDLFIISKFRPNLLDEAEQDQYYDIMKANLENTLSRLHTEYLDSYLLHSARYVWDDAIIDTLNRMKKEGYVKHVGVSVYETDEAKKCIERPNVDFMQLPYSIFDQRMKADGVFELAKKAEYPIQIHSRSAFIQGLILMKEDEVPDFLEKAKPIVRKIDELCQQYEISRIELAMSYVKRQDSISHLVFGVDNIEQLKENIALFENSLPNDIIDEISKEFVDIETDIVMPSLWKR
;
A
#
# COMPACT_ATOMS: atom_id res chain seq x y z
N MET A 1 6.78 -12.46 6.00
CA MET A 1 5.90 -11.33 5.57
C MET A 1 4.76 -11.20 6.55
N GLU A 2 4.37 -9.98 6.89
CA GLU A 2 3.27 -9.64 7.79
C GLU A 2 2.19 -8.84 7.06
N LEU A 3 1.01 -8.69 7.69
CA LEU A 3 -0.08 -7.87 7.17
C LEU A 3 0.06 -6.41 7.64
N CYS A 4 -0.32 -5.47 6.79
CA CYS A 4 -0.47 -4.05 7.09
C CYS A 4 -1.86 -3.60 6.66
N LEU A 5 -2.66 -3.04 7.58
CA LEU A 5 -4.02 -2.61 7.26
C LEU A 5 -4.01 -1.23 6.59
N GLY A 6 -4.41 -1.20 5.31
CA GLY A 6 -4.62 0.03 4.56
C GLY A 6 -5.97 0.68 4.88
N THR A 7 -5.99 1.98 5.07
CA THR A 7 -7.16 2.72 5.58
C THR A 7 -7.84 3.63 4.56
N VAL A 8 -7.50 3.55 3.27
CA VAL A 8 -8.11 4.43 2.26
C VAL A 8 -9.64 4.30 2.25
N GLN A 9 -10.20 3.08 2.40
CA GLN A 9 -11.64 2.83 2.48
C GLN A 9 -12.28 3.46 3.73
N PHE A 10 -11.50 3.67 4.81
CA PHE A 10 -12.01 4.27 6.05
C PHE A 10 -12.16 5.79 5.93
N GLY A 11 -11.58 6.42 4.90
CA GLY A 11 -11.59 7.85 4.71
C GLY A 11 -12.39 8.38 3.54
N MET A 12 -12.76 7.53 2.60
CA MET A 12 -13.48 7.92 1.39
C MET A 12 -14.11 6.72 0.67
N ASP A 13 -15.08 6.97 -0.20
CA ASP A 13 -15.58 5.96 -1.14
C ASP A 13 -14.41 5.49 -2.02
N TYR A 14 -14.19 4.18 -2.09
CA TYR A 14 -13.01 3.63 -2.75
C TYR A 14 -13.29 2.29 -3.42
N GLY A 15 -12.31 1.85 -4.26
CA GLY A 15 -12.40 0.60 -5.00
C GLY A 15 -13.02 0.74 -6.37
N ILE A 16 -12.89 -0.31 -7.20
CA ILE A 16 -13.36 -0.31 -8.60
C ILE A 16 -14.88 -0.19 -8.68
N ARG A 17 -15.59 -0.72 -7.68
CA ARG A 17 -17.07 -0.67 -7.57
C ARG A 17 -17.56 0.59 -6.84
N GLY A 18 -16.68 1.48 -6.40
CA GLY A 18 -17.03 2.66 -5.62
C GLY A 18 -17.72 2.32 -4.29
N GLN A 19 -17.17 1.35 -3.55
CA GLN A 19 -17.70 0.96 -2.24
C GLN A 19 -17.76 2.17 -1.32
N LYS A 20 -18.85 2.25 -0.56
CA LYS A 20 -19.08 3.34 0.37
C LYS A 20 -18.17 3.26 1.57
N GLN A 21 -17.71 4.43 2.00
CA GLN A 21 -16.97 4.56 3.25
C GLN A 21 -17.78 3.97 4.42
N PRO A 22 -17.19 3.10 5.26
CA PRO A 22 -17.85 2.65 6.49
C PRO A 22 -18.01 3.81 7.48
N SER A 23 -18.91 3.65 8.45
CA SER A 23 -18.97 4.61 9.56
C SER A 23 -17.67 4.61 10.37
N VAL A 24 -17.38 5.72 11.04
CA VAL A 24 -16.18 5.83 11.90
C VAL A 24 -16.15 4.70 12.93
N GLU A 25 -17.31 4.37 13.51
CA GLU A 25 -17.44 3.30 14.49
C GLU A 25 -17.07 1.93 13.90
N GLN A 26 -17.56 1.60 12.70
CA GLN A 26 -17.23 0.36 12.00
C GLN A 26 -15.74 0.28 11.64
N ALA A 27 -15.16 1.39 11.16
CA ALA A 27 -13.74 1.45 10.83
C ALA A 27 -12.85 1.27 12.07
N VAL A 28 -13.22 1.91 13.18
CA VAL A 28 -12.50 1.75 14.46
C VAL A 28 -12.64 0.31 15.00
N GLN A 29 -13.78 -0.35 14.84
CA GLN A 29 -13.95 -1.77 15.19
C GLN A 29 -13.04 -2.67 14.34
N MET A 30 -12.87 -2.37 13.06
CA MET A 30 -11.93 -3.11 12.19
C MET A 30 -10.47 -2.91 12.62
N LEU A 31 -10.08 -1.69 13.01
CA LEU A 31 -8.74 -1.40 13.56
C LEU A 31 -8.50 -2.13 14.89
N ASP A 32 -9.48 -2.11 15.81
CA ASP A 32 -9.43 -2.86 17.07
C ASP A 32 -9.29 -4.38 16.81
N TYR A 33 -10.07 -4.93 15.89
CA TYR A 33 -9.99 -6.34 15.53
C TYR A 33 -8.64 -6.72 14.88
N ALA A 34 -8.14 -5.89 13.97
CA ALA A 34 -6.85 -6.10 13.32
C ALA A 34 -5.71 -6.19 14.34
N THR A 35 -5.64 -5.23 15.26
CA THR A 35 -4.59 -5.18 16.30
C THR A 35 -4.70 -6.33 17.30
N GLN A 36 -5.91 -6.76 17.67
CA GLN A 36 -6.13 -7.95 18.51
C GLN A 36 -5.67 -9.25 17.82
N ASN A 37 -5.56 -9.24 16.49
CA ASN A 37 -5.06 -10.37 15.69
C ASN A 37 -3.61 -10.14 15.17
N GLY A 38 -2.85 -9.27 15.82
CA GLY A 38 -1.42 -9.08 15.54
C GLY A 38 -1.09 -8.16 14.35
N ILE A 39 -2.08 -7.51 13.73
CA ILE A 39 -1.83 -6.56 12.64
C ILE A 39 -1.61 -5.17 13.24
N ASN A 40 -0.35 -4.89 13.60
CA ASN A 40 0.03 -3.64 14.26
C ASN A 40 0.56 -2.57 13.28
N ASN A 41 0.65 -2.89 11.99
CA ASN A 41 1.03 -1.98 10.93
C ASN A 41 -0.23 -1.36 10.29
N ILE A 42 -0.33 -0.04 10.30
CA ILE A 42 -1.47 0.72 9.78
C ILE A 42 -0.98 1.70 8.73
N ASP A 43 -1.48 1.59 7.50
CA ASP A 43 -1.16 2.48 6.38
C ASP A 43 -2.29 3.47 6.12
N THR A 44 -1.98 4.75 6.24
CA THR A 44 -2.88 5.86 5.91
C THR A 44 -2.19 6.89 5.00
N ALA A 45 -2.86 7.98 4.67
CA ALA A 45 -2.28 9.12 3.96
C ALA A 45 -3.13 10.38 4.16
N ASN A 46 -2.49 11.53 4.11
CA ASN A 46 -3.18 12.82 4.16
C ASN A 46 -4.23 12.98 3.04
N ALA A 47 -3.99 12.35 1.88
CA ALA A 47 -4.89 12.38 0.73
C ALA A 47 -6.08 11.39 0.82
N TYR A 48 -6.21 10.59 1.88
CA TYR A 48 -7.27 9.59 2.03
C TYR A 48 -8.50 10.15 2.76
N GLY A 49 -8.97 11.34 2.40
CA GLY A 49 -10.16 11.95 2.98
C GLY A 49 -10.08 12.06 4.50
N THR A 50 -10.96 11.37 5.22
CA THR A 50 -11.02 11.37 6.69
C THR A 50 -10.27 10.20 7.35
N ALA A 51 -9.46 9.43 6.60
CA ALA A 51 -8.82 8.23 7.13
C ALA A 51 -7.89 8.50 8.33
N GLU A 52 -7.11 9.61 8.29
CA GLU A 52 -6.26 9.98 9.43
C GLU A 52 -7.09 10.30 10.68
N ASP A 53 -8.25 10.94 10.53
CA ASP A 53 -9.15 11.23 11.66
C ASP A 53 -9.72 9.94 12.26
N VAL A 54 -10.09 8.96 11.41
CA VAL A 54 -10.58 7.65 11.85
C VAL A 54 -9.51 6.88 12.63
N VAL A 55 -8.26 6.87 12.12
CA VAL A 55 -7.13 6.27 12.85
C VAL A 55 -6.88 7.03 14.16
N GLY A 56 -7.01 8.36 14.15
CA GLY A 56 -6.93 9.19 15.36
C GLY A 56 -7.98 8.82 16.41
N GLU A 57 -9.23 8.58 16.01
CA GLU A 57 -10.28 8.11 16.93
C GLU A 57 -9.97 6.71 17.52
N PHE A 58 -9.38 5.83 16.73
CA PHE A 58 -8.86 4.55 17.23
C PHE A 58 -7.74 4.75 18.27
N LEU A 59 -6.76 5.61 17.99
CA LEU A 59 -5.63 5.87 18.89
C LEU A 59 -6.07 6.52 20.22
N LYS A 60 -7.10 7.35 20.21
CA LYS A 60 -7.68 7.93 21.45
C LYS A 60 -8.20 6.88 22.43
N LYS A 61 -8.65 5.71 21.94
CA LYS A 61 -9.14 4.63 22.80
C LYS A 61 -8.04 4.01 23.66
N LYS A 62 -6.77 4.09 23.22
CA LYS A 62 -5.61 3.51 23.91
C LYS A 62 -5.74 2.03 24.24
N THR A 63 -6.41 1.27 23.35
CA THR A 63 -6.59 -0.19 23.49
C THR A 63 -5.28 -0.95 23.32
N ILE A 64 -4.31 -0.33 22.62
CA ILE A 64 -2.96 -0.82 22.45
C ILE A 64 -1.99 0.36 22.67
N PRO A 65 -0.82 0.17 23.28
CA PRO A 65 0.21 1.21 23.42
C PRO A 65 0.64 1.75 22.05
N ARG A 66 0.86 3.08 21.94
CA ARG A 66 1.27 3.71 20.68
C ARG A 66 2.59 3.16 20.14
N GLU A 67 3.51 2.80 21.02
CA GLU A 67 4.82 2.23 20.70
C GLU A 67 4.75 0.83 20.10
N ASP A 68 3.65 0.10 20.32
CA ASP A 68 3.42 -1.23 19.75
C ASP A 68 2.80 -1.16 18.34
N LEU A 69 2.46 0.03 17.87
CA LEU A 69 1.92 0.28 16.54
C LEU A 69 2.97 0.84 15.60
N PHE A 70 2.92 0.44 14.34
CA PHE A 70 3.70 1.02 13.24
C PHE A 70 2.75 1.79 12.30
N ILE A 71 2.72 3.12 12.43
CA ILE A 71 1.81 3.99 11.67
C ILE A 71 2.56 4.66 10.53
N ILE A 72 2.06 4.43 9.31
CA ILE A 72 2.56 5.00 8.08
C ILE A 72 1.56 6.06 7.61
N SER A 73 2.03 7.28 7.35
CA SER A 73 1.27 8.25 6.57
C SER A 73 2.09 8.82 5.42
N LYS A 74 1.46 9.61 4.58
CA LYS A 74 2.07 10.09 3.35
C LYS A 74 1.87 11.59 3.18
N PHE A 75 2.93 12.27 2.77
CA PHE A 75 2.90 13.68 2.37
C PHE A 75 1.92 13.87 1.22
N ARG A 76 1.06 14.87 1.33
CA ARG A 76 0.04 15.14 0.33
C ARG A 76 0.64 15.27 -1.07
N PRO A 77 0.08 14.61 -2.10
CA PRO A 77 0.65 14.63 -3.45
C PRO A 77 0.59 16.04 -4.04
N ASN A 78 1.59 16.35 -4.86
CA ASN A 78 1.70 17.55 -5.69
C ASN A 78 1.81 18.90 -4.92
N LEU A 79 1.96 18.85 -3.60
CA LEU A 79 1.93 20.08 -2.78
C LEU A 79 3.19 20.97 -2.96
N LEU A 80 4.27 20.43 -3.52
CA LEU A 80 5.51 21.16 -3.78
C LEU A 80 5.69 21.56 -5.25
N ASP A 81 4.72 21.29 -6.13
CA ASP A 81 4.89 21.51 -7.57
C ASP A 81 5.16 22.97 -7.95
N GLU A 82 4.55 23.90 -7.23
CA GLU A 82 4.70 25.34 -7.45
C GLU A 82 5.54 26.03 -6.34
N ALA A 83 6.19 25.22 -5.47
CA ALA A 83 6.94 25.75 -4.34
C ALA A 83 8.42 25.95 -4.71
N GLU A 84 9.01 27.04 -4.20
CA GLU A 84 10.45 27.25 -4.26
C GLU A 84 11.17 26.40 -3.19
N GLN A 85 12.42 26.05 -3.42
CA GLN A 85 13.17 25.13 -2.58
C GLN A 85 13.27 25.59 -1.10
N ASP A 86 13.37 26.88 -0.86
CA ASP A 86 13.43 27.45 0.49
C ASP A 86 12.11 27.33 1.27
N GLN A 87 11.01 27.04 0.57
CA GLN A 87 9.68 26.83 1.16
C GLN A 87 9.40 25.35 1.52
N TYR A 88 10.20 24.41 1.00
CA TYR A 88 9.92 22.96 1.13
C TYR A 88 9.74 22.55 2.58
N TYR A 89 10.64 22.97 3.46
CA TYR A 89 10.57 22.57 4.86
C TYR A 89 9.28 23.06 5.53
N ASP A 90 8.91 24.31 5.36
CA ASP A 90 7.74 24.87 6.01
C ASP A 90 6.43 24.24 5.49
N ILE A 91 6.32 24.00 4.18
CA ILE A 91 5.17 23.33 3.58
C ILE A 91 5.07 21.87 4.06
N MET A 92 6.16 21.12 4.01
CA MET A 92 6.17 19.73 4.41
C MET A 92 5.92 19.58 5.91
N LYS A 93 6.49 20.47 6.74
CA LYS A 93 6.28 20.48 8.18
C LYS A 93 4.84 20.80 8.54
N ALA A 94 4.25 21.81 7.94
CA ALA A 94 2.84 22.15 8.16
C ALA A 94 1.90 20.98 7.78
N ASN A 95 2.20 20.26 6.68
CA ASN A 95 1.43 19.08 6.29
C ASN A 95 1.61 17.93 7.30
N LEU A 96 2.83 17.70 7.78
CA LEU A 96 3.12 16.68 8.79
C LEU A 96 2.44 17.01 10.13
N GLU A 97 2.50 18.25 10.59
CA GLU A 97 1.84 18.71 11.83
C GLU A 97 0.31 18.53 11.73
N ASN A 98 -0.28 18.82 10.57
CA ASN A 98 -1.70 18.52 10.31
C ASN A 98 -1.99 17.02 10.43
N THR A 99 -1.16 16.15 9.81
CA THR A 99 -1.27 14.69 9.92
C THR A 99 -1.17 14.22 11.37
N LEU A 100 -0.17 14.67 12.12
CA LEU A 100 0.03 14.31 13.54
C LEU A 100 -1.15 14.74 14.41
N SER A 101 -1.68 15.96 14.16
CA SER A 101 -2.87 16.48 14.85
C SER A 101 -4.10 15.61 14.60
N ARG A 102 -4.37 15.22 13.36
CA ARG A 102 -5.50 14.34 12.98
C ARG A 102 -5.37 12.95 13.59
N LEU A 103 -4.16 12.40 13.61
CA LEU A 103 -3.84 11.10 14.20
C LEU A 103 -3.77 11.10 15.74
N HIS A 104 -3.78 12.28 16.38
CA HIS A 104 -3.58 12.42 17.83
C HIS A 104 -2.31 11.73 18.33
N THR A 105 -1.19 11.89 17.63
CA THR A 105 0.12 11.34 17.96
C THR A 105 1.22 12.38 17.79
N GLU A 106 2.34 12.21 18.48
CA GLU A 106 3.48 13.13 18.41
C GLU A 106 4.48 12.72 17.31
N TYR A 107 4.40 11.49 16.79
CA TYR A 107 5.31 10.98 15.76
C TYR A 107 4.63 9.98 14.83
N LEU A 108 5.24 9.80 13.65
CA LEU A 108 4.96 8.69 12.74
C LEU A 108 6.10 7.66 12.76
N ASP A 109 5.78 6.39 12.55
CA ASP A 109 6.81 5.37 12.33
C ASP A 109 7.39 5.48 10.93
N SER A 110 6.57 5.79 9.92
CA SER A 110 7.07 6.09 8.58
C SER A 110 6.28 7.22 7.91
N TYR A 111 6.99 8.13 7.23
CA TYR A 111 6.39 9.20 6.43
C TYR A 111 6.90 9.14 5.00
N LEU A 112 5.98 8.95 4.05
CA LEU A 112 6.32 8.70 2.65
C LEU A 112 5.97 9.90 1.76
N LEU A 113 6.77 10.15 0.75
CA LEU A 113 6.34 10.94 -0.39
C LEU A 113 5.25 10.18 -1.15
N HIS A 114 4.07 10.79 -1.34
CA HIS A 114 2.98 10.19 -2.11
C HIS A 114 3.13 10.46 -3.62
N SER A 115 3.78 11.57 -3.99
CA SER A 115 4.23 11.84 -5.36
C SER A 115 5.63 11.27 -5.55
N ALA A 116 5.72 10.12 -6.20
CA ALA A 116 6.96 9.37 -6.35
C ALA A 116 8.06 10.15 -7.09
N ARG A 117 7.67 11.04 -8.03
CA ARG A 117 8.63 11.87 -8.78
C ARG A 117 9.51 12.77 -7.91
N TYR A 118 9.10 13.07 -6.67
CA TYR A 118 9.93 13.83 -5.73
C TYR A 118 11.18 13.07 -5.27
N VAL A 119 11.28 11.77 -5.57
CA VAL A 119 12.48 10.97 -5.25
C VAL A 119 13.74 11.47 -5.96
N TRP A 120 13.61 12.20 -7.08
CA TRP A 120 14.75 12.77 -7.78
C TRP A 120 15.23 14.11 -7.22
N ASP A 121 14.48 14.76 -6.36
CA ASP A 121 14.84 16.05 -5.75
C ASP A 121 15.56 15.83 -4.41
N ASP A 122 16.87 16.17 -4.39
CA ASP A 122 17.69 16.01 -3.19
C ASP A 122 17.22 16.89 -2.03
N ALA A 123 16.74 18.11 -2.30
CA ALA A 123 16.29 19.03 -1.26
C ALA A 123 15.00 18.54 -0.58
N ILE A 124 14.11 17.88 -1.32
CA ILE A 124 12.91 17.26 -0.73
C ILE A 124 13.30 16.08 0.15
N ILE A 125 14.22 15.22 -0.31
CA ILE A 125 14.71 14.08 0.48
C ILE A 125 15.46 14.56 1.73
N ASP A 126 16.29 15.59 1.62
CA ASP A 126 16.98 16.20 2.77
C ASP A 126 16.01 16.81 3.78
N THR A 127 14.91 17.40 3.28
CA THR A 127 13.83 17.92 4.13
C THR A 127 13.15 16.81 4.92
N LEU A 128 12.81 15.68 4.30
CA LEU A 128 12.29 14.50 5.01
C LEU A 128 13.27 14.01 6.10
N ASN A 129 14.55 13.93 5.77
CA ASN A 129 15.56 13.49 6.71
C ASN A 129 15.80 14.48 7.85
N ARG A 130 15.60 15.78 7.62
CA ARG A 130 15.57 16.77 8.69
C ARG A 130 14.44 16.51 9.66
N MET A 131 13.22 16.20 9.20
CA MET A 131 12.09 15.84 10.07
C MET A 131 12.35 14.55 10.86
N LYS A 132 13.06 13.58 10.26
CA LYS A 132 13.50 12.37 10.95
C LYS A 132 14.50 12.71 12.07
N LYS A 133 15.48 13.58 11.83
CA LYS A 133 16.44 14.05 12.85
C LYS A 133 15.76 14.85 13.96
N GLU A 134 14.71 15.59 13.65
CA GLU A 134 13.91 16.34 14.62
C GLU A 134 12.97 15.46 15.45
N GLY A 135 12.83 14.16 15.11
CA GLY A 135 12.07 13.16 15.86
C GLY A 135 10.58 13.06 15.51
N TYR A 136 10.12 13.79 14.49
CA TYR A 136 8.74 13.70 14.05
C TYR A 136 8.40 12.38 13.35
N VAL A 137 9.39 11.76 12.71
CA VAL A 137 9.23 10.51 11.97
C VAL A 137 10.44 9.59 12.23
N LYS A 138 10.22 8.26 12.30
CA LYS A 138 11.30 7.30 12.51
C LYS A 138 11.94 6.84 11.20
N HIS A 139 11.11 6.66 10.16
CA HIS A 139 11.52 6.25 8.83
C HIS A 139 10.99 7.21 7.79
N VAL A 140 11.76 7.41 6.72
CA VAL A 140 11.34 8.22 5.57
C VAL A 140 11.40 7.41 4.29
N GLY A 141 10.46 7.67 3.38
CA GLY A 141 10.38 6.85 2.18
C GLY A 141 9.51 7.42 1.08
N VAL A 142 9.19 6.55 0.12
CA VAL A 142 8.43 6.92 -1.08
C VAL A 142 7.40 5.84 -1.41
N SER A 143 6.20 6.25 -1.79
CA SER A 143 5.20 5.38 -2.41
C SER A 143 5.36 5.45 -3.94
N VAL A 144 6.02 4.45 -4.51
CA VAL A 144 6.37 4.40 -5.94
C VAL A 144 5.30 3.73 -6.79
N TYR A 145 5.30 4.01 -8.08
CA TYR A 145 4.42 3.41 -9.08
C TYR A 145 5.20 2.73 -10.20
N GLU A 146 6.36 3.28 -10.56
CA GLU A 146 7.19 2.82 -11.66
C GLU A 146 8.50 2.21 -11.16
N THR A 147 9.10 1.36 -11.97
CA THR A 147 10.30 0.60 -11.59
C THR A 147 11.55 1.46 -11.50
N ASP A 148 11.64 2.54 -12.28
CA ASP A 148 12.73 3.52 -12.20
C ASP A 148 12.67 4.34 -10.90
N GLU A 149 11.47 4.70 -10.44
CA GLU A 149 11.25 5.32 -9.12
C GLU A 149 11.72 4.41 -7.99
N ALA A 150 11.37 3.10 -8.08
CA ALA A 150 11.80 2.11 -7.10
C ALA A 150 13.33 1.93 -7.09
N LYS A 151 13.96 1.84 -8.26
CA LYS A 151 15.44 1.76 -8.37
C LYS A 151 16.08 3.01 -7.79
N LYS A 152 15.52 4.20 -8.05
CA LYS A 152 16.03 5.45 -7.50
C LYS A 152 15.93 5.49 -5.97
N CYS A 153 14.85 4.96 -5.36
CA CYS A 153 14.74 4.83 -3.90
C CYS A 153 15.88 3.96 -3.33
N ILE A 154 16.15 2.80 -3.98
CA ILE A 154 17.17 1.85 -3.52
C ILE A 154 18.58 2.45 -3.57
N GLU A 155 18.86 3.32 -4.53
CA GLU A 155 20.16 3.99 -4.67
C GLU A 155 20.40 5.08 -3.61
N ARG A 156 19.36 5.52 -2.90
CA ARG A 156 19.47 6.63 -1.95
C ARG A 156 19.77 6.15 -0.52
N PRO A 157 20.92 6.53 0.06
CA PRO A 157 21.32 6.09 1.39
C PRO A 157 20.43 6.63 2.52
N ASN A 158 19.64 7.64 2.21
CA ASN A 158 18.79 8.35 3.17
C ASN A 158 17.28 8.15 2.91
N VAL A 159 16.92 7.09 2.16
CA VAL A 159 15.56 6.57 1.99
C VAL A 159 15.55 5.16 2.54
N ASP A 160 14.87 4.92 3.64
CA ASP A 160 14.88 3.64 4.36
C ASP A 160 13.57 2.87 4.26
N PHE A 161 12.58 3.42 3.55
CA PHE A 161 11.27 2.80 3.38
C PHE A 161 10.71 3.02 1.97
N MET A 162 10.15 1.97 1.39
CA MET A 162 9.48 2.04 0.09
C MET A 162 8.16 1.28 0.10
N GLN A 163 7.11 1.88 -0.49
CA GLN A 163 5.85 1.20 -0.75
C GLN A 163 5.64 1.09 -2.26
N LEU A 164 5.44 -0.11 -2.78
CA LEU A 164 5.35 -0.39 -4.22
C LEU A 164 4.14 -1.25 -4.58
N PRO A 165 3.58 -1.14 -5.81
CA PRO A 165 2.57 -2.07 -6.31
C PRO A 165 3.22 -3.42 -6.64
N TYR A 166 2.59 -4.51 -6.19
CA TYR A 166 2.99 -5.86 -6.56
C TYR A 166 1.80 -6.82 -6.40
N SER A 167 1.46 -7.51 -7.46
CA SER A 167 0.38 -8.50 -7.49
C SER A 167 0.63 -9.52 -8.60
N ILE A 168 -0.20 -10.56 -8.67
CA ILE A 168 -0.12 -11.55 -9.74
C ILE A 168 -0.35 -10.93 -11.14
N PHE A 169 -1.11 -9.83 -11.23
CA PHE A 169 -1.32 -9.08 -12.48
C PHE A 169 -0.26 -8.00 -12.70
N ASP A 170 0.31 -7.41 -11.65
CA ASP A 170 1.37 -6.42 -11.76
C ASP A 170 2.72 -7.01 -11.30
N GLN A 171 3.44 -7.59 -12.25
CA GLN A 171 4.73 -8.24 -12.01
C GLN A 171 5.92 -7.36 -12.40
N ARG A 172 5.71 -6.08 -12.80
CA ARG A 172 6.75 -5.18 -13.32
C ARG A 172 7.94 -5.05 -12.39
N MET A 173 7.73 -4.89 -11.08
CA MET A 173 8.81 -4.77 -10.09
C MET A 173 9.73 -5.99 -10.06
N LYS A 174 9.17 -7.21 -10.25
CA LYS A 174 9.94 -8.45 -10.34
C LYS A 174 10.65 -8.55 -11.69
N ALA A 175 9.93 -8.30 -12.79
CA ALA A 175 10.46 -8.42 -14.15
C ALA A 175 11.66 -7.48 -14.38
N ASP A 176 11.62 -6.26 -13.84
CA ASP A 176 12.68 -5.25 -13.97
C ASP A 176 13.78 -5.37 -12.90
N GLY A 177 13.78 -6.44 -12.10
CA GLY A 177 14.85 -6.76 -11.17
C GLY A 177 14.91 -5.86 -9.92
N VAL A 178 13.84 -5.14 -9.57
CA VAL A 178 13.80 -4.24 -8.41
C VAL A 178 14.12 -4.99 -7.11
N PHE A 179 13.55 -6.17 -6.90
CA PHE A 179 13.80 -6.96 -5.69
C PHE A 179 15.24 -7.49 -5.60
N GLU A 180 15.84 -7.86 -6.73
CA GLU A 180 17.24 -8.30 -6.77
C GLU A 180 18.19 -7.13 -6.51
N LEU A 181 17.84 -5.93 -6.97
CA LEU A 181 18.58 -4.72 -6.66
C LEU A 181 18.49 -4.38 -5.16
N ALA A 182 17.30 -4.45 -4.58
CA ALA A 182 17.09 -4.19 -3.16
C ALA A 182 17.87 -5.16 -2.25
N LYS A 183 17.95 -6.46 -2.60
CA LYS A 183 18.75 -7.45 -1.88
C LYS A 183 20.26 -7.15 -1.89
N LYS A 184 20.73 -6.47 -2.93
CA LYS A 184 22.16 -6.14 -3.12
C LYS A 184 22.48 -4.70 -2.70
N ALA A 185 21.49 -3.94 -2.26
CA ALA A 185 21.68 -2.54 -1.89
C ALA A 185 22.67 -2.41 -0.72
N GLU A 186 23.53 -1.40 -0.81
CA GLU A 186 24.46 -1.04 0.26
C GLU A 186 23.70 -0.58 1.52
N TYR A 187 22.55 0.07 1.31
CA TYR A 187 21.69 0.57 2.38
C TYR A 187 20.39 -0.24 2.39
N PRO A 188 20.05 -0.89 3.51
CA PRO A 188 18.82 -1.68 3.58
C PRO A 188 17.59 -0.79 3.47
N ILE A 189 16.64 -1.20 2.64
CA ILE A 189 15.35 -0.54 2.46
C ILE A 189 14.22 -1.48 2.85
N GLN A 190 13.30 -1.02 3.70
CA GLN A 190 12.11 -1.78 4.05
C GLN A 190 11.07 -1.63 2.94
N ILE A 191 10.54 -2.75 2.45
CA ILE A 191 9.58 -2.76 1.35
C ILE A 191 8.22 -3.27 1.83
N HIS A 192 7.18 -2.44 1.66
CA HIS A 192 5.79 -2.85 1.76
C HIS A 192 5.17 -2.94 0.36
N SER A 193 4.50 -4.05 0.06
CA SER A 193 3.70 -4.14 -1.17
C SER A 193 2.29 -3.61 -0.93
N ARG A 194 1.73 -3.00 -1.97
CA ARG A 194 0.32 -2.62 -2.02
C ARG A 194 -0.33 -3.14 -3.31
N SER A 195 -1.63 -2.95 -3.43
CA SER A 195 -2.40 -3.28 -4.65
C SER A 195 -2.45 -4.78 -4.99
N ALA A 196 -2.32 -5.69 -3.99
CA ALA A 196 -2.46 -7.13 -4.23
C ALA A 196 -3.78 -7.49 -4.93
N PHE A 197 -4.85 -6.73 -4.68
CA PHE A 197 -6.18 -6.93 -5.27
C PHE A 197 -6.52 -5.93 -6.39
N ILE A 198 -5.64 -4.95 -6.70
CA ILE A 198 -5.84 -3.89 -7.72
C ILE A 198 -7.23 -3.25 -7.57
N GLN A 199 -7.50 -2.63 -6.42
CA GLN A 199 -8.80 -2.03 -6.06
C GLN A 199 -10.00 -2.99 -6.18
N GLY A 200 -9.77 -4.30 -6.09
CA GLY A 200 -10.78 -5.35 -6.20
C GLY A 200 -10.90 -6.00 -7.57
N LEU A 201 -10.16 -5.54 -8.60
CA LEU A 201 -10.23 -6.09 -9.97
C LEU A 201 -9.98 -7.62 -9.99
N ILE A 202 -8.98 -8.11 -9.27
CA ILE A 202 -8.65 -9.54 -9.21
C ILE A 202 -9.82 -10.39 -8.66
N LEU A 203 -10.66 -9.78 -7.82
CA LEU A 203 -11.78 -10.45 -7.15
C LEU A 203 -13.10 -10.39 -7.94
N MET A 204 -13.12 -9.67 -9.06
CA MET A 204 -14.33 -9.50 -9.87
C MET A 204 -14.62 -10.74 -10.73
N LYS A 205 -15.89 -10.95 -11.05
CA LYS A 205 -16.28 -11.81 -12.16
C LYS A 205 -16.20 -11.03 -13.47
N GLU A 206 -16.12 -11.72 -14.60
CA GLU A 206 -16.01 -11.09 -15.92
C GLU A 206 -17.15 -10.11 -16.21
N ASP A 207 -18.38 -10.46 -15.85
CA ASP A 207 -19.58 -9.64 -16.05
C ASP A 207 -19.66 -8.42 -15.11
N GLU A 208 -18.86 -8.39 -14.06
CA GLU A 208 -18.77 -7.27 -13.12
C GLU A 208 -17.72 -6.23 -13.53
N VAL A 209 -16.82 -6.56 -14.49
CA VAL A 209 -15.77 -5.64 -14.96
C VAL A 209 -16.41 -4.45 -15.67
N PRO A 210 -16.17 -3.21 -15.21
CA PRO A 210 -16.79 -2.03 -15.79
C PRO A 210 -16.27 -1.74 -17.20
N ASP A 211 -17.09 -1.05 -18.02
CA ASP A 211 -16.81 -0.78 -19.44
C ASP A 211 -15.47 -0.05 -19.65
N PHE A 212 -15.07 0.84 -18.75
CA PHE A 212 -13.78 1.54 -18.86
C PHE A 212 -12.55 0.62 -18.68
N LEU A 213 -12.77 -0.63 -18.25
CA LEU A 213 -11.76 -1.69 -18.14
C LEU A 213 -12.10 -2.94 -18.95
N GLU A 214 -12.86 -2.81 -20.03
CA GLU A 214 -13.27 -3.96 -20.86
C GLU A 214 -12.12 -4.89 -21.25
N LYS A 215 -10.93 -4.34 -21.49
CA LYS A 215 -9.69 -5.10 -21.76
C LYS A 215 -9.30 -6.07 -20.65
N ALA A 216 -9.72 -5.84 -19.40
CA ALA A 216 -9.45 -6.72 -18.28
C ALA A 216 -10.35 -7.98 -18.24
N LYS A 217 -11.48 -7.99 -18.96
CA LYS A 217 -12.42 -9.12 -18.95
C LYS A 217 -11.77 -10.48 -19.27
N PRO A 218 -10.96 -10.63 -20.34
CA PRO A 218 -10.29 -11.90 -20.62
C PRO A 218 -9.34 -12.34 -19.49
N ILE A 219 -8.67 -11.38 -18.84
CA ILE A 219 -7.72 -11.63 -17.75
C ILE A 219 -8.47 -12.12 -16.50
N VAL A 220 -9.59 -11.44 -16.17
CA VAL A 220 -10.44 -11.81 -15.03
C VAL A 220 -11.10 -13.18 -15.25
N ARG A 221 -11.53 -13.50 -16.48
CA ARG A 221 -12.01 -14.83 -16.83
C ARG A 221 -10.93 -15.89 -16.68
N LYS A 222 -9.72 -15.62 -17.18
CA LYS A 222 -8.61 -16.57 -17.10
C LYS A 222 -8.23 -16.91 -15.65
N ILE A 223 -8.15 -15.91 -14.75
CA ILE A 223 -7.85 -16.18 -13.34
C ILE A 223 -8.99 -16.97 -12.67
N ASP A 224 -10.24 -16.75 -13.07
CA ASP A 224 -11.38 -17.52 -12.55
C ASP A 224 -11.30 -19.00 -12.94
N GLU A 225 -11.03 -19.27 -14.22
CA GLU A 225 -10.83 -20.62 -14.74
C GLU A 225 -9.70 -21.35 -14.00
N LEU A 226 -8.56 -20.68 -13.79
CA LEU A 226 -7.42 -21.25 -13.08
C LEU A 226 -7.72 -21.51 -11.60
N CYS A 227 -8.38 -20.58 -10.92
CA CYS A 227 -8.79 -20.77 -9.54
C CYS A 227 -9.76 -21.94 -9.38
N GLN A 228 -10.70 -22.13 -10.32
CA GLN A 228 -11.60 -23.29 -10.35
C GLN A 228 -10.84 -24.59 -10.62
N GLN A 229 -9.91 -24.59 -11.56
CA GLN A 229 -9.10 -25.76 -11.91
C GLN A 229 -8.27 -26.29 -10.72
N TYR A 230 -7.72 -25.36 -9.89
CA TYR A 230 -6.89 -25.71 -8.73
C TYR A 230 -7.65 -25.74 -7.41
N GLU A 231 -8.97 -25.50 -7.42
CA GLU A 231 -9.84 -25.45 -6.23
C GLU A 231 -9.35 -24.46 -5.17
N ILE A 232 -8.86 -23.28 -5.59
CA ILE A 232 -8.34 -22.21 -4.72
C ILE A 232 -9.15 -20.93 -4.84
N SER A 233 -9.16 -20.10 -3.80
CA SER A 233 -9.77 -18.78 -3.89
C SER A 233 -8.85 -17.75 -4.52
N ARG A 234 -9.42 -16.71 -5.15
CA ARG A 234 -8.64 -15.61 -5.73
C ARG A 234 -7.91 -14.79 -4.67
N ILE A 235 -8.49 -14.66 -3.48
CA ILE A 235 -7.87 -13.97 -2.33
C ILE A 235 -6.60 -14.73 -1.91
N GLU A 236 -6.73 -16.04 -1.72
CA GLU A 236 -5.62 -16.92 -1.34
C GLU A 236 -4.50 -16.89 -2.39
N LEU A 237 -4.85 -16.97 -3.67
CA LEU A 237 -3.88 -16.87 -4.76
C LEU A 237 -3.15 -15.52 -4.76
N ALA A 238 -3.90 -14.41 -4.68
CA ALA A 238 -3.32 -13.07 -4.71
C ALA A 238 -2.36 -12.82 -3.53
N MET A 239 -2.76 -13.24 -2.32
CA MET A 239 -1.92 -13.11 -1.13
C MET A 239 -0.71 -14.04 -1.17
N SER A 240 -0.89 -15.32 -1.56
CA SER A 240 0.19 -16.29 -1.66
C SER A 240 1.23 -15.88 -2.69
N TYR A 241 0.79 -15.28 -3.82
CA TYR A 241 1.72 -14.76 -4.82
C TYR A 241 2.65 -13.68 -4.24
N VAL A 242 2.10 -12.70 -3.53
CA VAL A 242 2.90 -11.63 -2.91
C VAL A 242 3.79 -12.19 -1.80
N LYS A 243 3.27 -13.08 -0.99
CA LYS A 243 3.93 -13.70 0.17
C LYS A 243 5.23 -14.44 -0.19
N ARG A 244 5.38 -14.90 -1.43
CA ARG A 244 6.61 -15.55 -1.94
C ARG A 244 7.78 -14.59 -2.16
N GLN A 245 7.54 -13.28 -2.16
CA GLN A 245 8.62 -12.32 -2.40
C GLN A 245 9.31 -11.94 -1.09
N ASP A 246 10.47 -12.57 -0.84
CA ASP A 246 11.24 -12.43 0.41
C ASP A 246 11.69 -10.99 0.70
N SER A 247 11.82 -10.16 -0.33
CA SER A 247 12.19 -8.75 -0.18
C SER A 247 11.08 -7.88 0.38
N ILE A 248 9.84 -8.38 0.41
CA ILE A 248 8.68 -7.66 0.92
C ILE A 248 8.45 -8.06 2.37
N SER A 249 8.49 -7.08 3.28
CA SER A 249 8.23 -7.29 4.70
C SER A 249 6.74 -7.35 5.03
N HIS A 250 5.93 -6.50 4.39
CA HIS A 250 4.50 -6.38 4.68
C HIS A 250 3.65 -6.29 3.40
N LEU A 251 2.47 -6.90 3.48
CA LEU A 251 1.40 -6.76 2.49
C LEU A 251 0.38 -5.75 3.00
N VAL A 252 0.28 -4.59 2.32
CA VAL A 252 -0.77 -3.60 2.58
C VAL A 252 -2.05 -4.04 1.88
N PHE A 253 -3.10 -4.26 2.65
CA PHE A 253 -4.42 -4.64 2.14
C PHE A 253 -5.52 -3.76 2.75
N GLY A 254 -6.56 -3.48 1.97
CA GLY A 254 -7.74 -2.77 2.44
C GLY A 254 -8.94 -3.69 2.54
N VAL A 255 -9.92 -3.29 3.34
CA VAL A 255 -11.20 -3.98 3.54
C VAL A 255 -12.34 -2.99 3.63
N ASP A 256 -13.55 -3.43 3.23
CA ASP A 256 -14.76 -2.60 3.29
C ASP A 256 -15.59 -2.91 4.57
N ASN A 257 -15.39 -4.09 5.17
CA ASN A 257 -16.13 -4.56 6.35
C ASN A 257 -15.32 -5.56 7.17
N ILE A 258 -15.85 -5.90 8.36
CA ILE A 258 -15.18 -6.78 9.30
C ILE A 258 -15.13 -8.24 8.83
N GLU A 259 -16.07 -8.67 8.00
CA GLU A 259 -16.13 -10.03 7.45
C GLU A 259 -14.97 -10.25 6.48
N GLN A 260 -14.73 -9.29 5.57
CA GLN A 260 -13.54 -9.31 4.67
C GLN A 260 -12.24 -9.30 5.47
N LEU A 261 -12.16 -8.53 6.57
CA LEU A 261 -10.97 -8.49 7.40
C LEU A 261 -10.68 -9.87 8.01
N LYS A 262 -11.70 -10.53 8.57
CA LYS A 262 -11.59 -11.88 9.14
C LYS A 262 -11.17 -12.91 8.11
N GLU A 263 -11.79 -12.88 6.94
CA GLU A 263 -11.46 -13.77 5.82
C GLU A 263 -10.02 -13.58 5.35
N ASN A 264 -9.59 -12.33 5.14
CA ASN A 264 -8.24 -12.02 4.69
C ASN A 264 -7.18 -12.48 5.71
N ILE A 265 -7.42 -12.30 7.00
CA ILE A 265 -6.51 -12.78 8.06
C ILE A 265 -6.41 -14.32 8.01
N ALA A 266 -7.57 -15.01 7.96
CA ALA A 266 -7.58 -16.47 7.93
C ALA A 266 -6.90 -17.05 6.68
N LEU A 267 -7.13 -16.45 5.50
CA LEU A 267 -6.53 -16.91 4.25
C LEU A 267 -5.03 -16.55 4.14
N PHE A 268 -4.59 -15.49 4.81
CA PHE A 268 -3.16 -15.14 4.82
C PHE A 268 -2.30 -16.17 5.56
N GLU A 269 -2.83 -16.88 6.54
CA GLU A 269 -2.14 -17.97 7.23
C GLU A 269 -1.82 -19.15 6.27
N ASN A 270 -2.65 -19.34 5.25
CA ASN A 270 -2.43 -20.36 4.23
C ASN A 270 -1.28 -19.98 3.29
N SER A 271 -0.70 -20.98 2.64
CA SER A 271 0.28 -20.78 1.57
C SER A 271 0.06 -21.84 0.51
N LEU A 272 -0.21 -21.39 -0.72
CA LEU A 272 -0.31 -22.30 -1.85
C LEU A 272 1.05 -22.89 -2.21
N PRO A 273 1.08 -24.11 -2.77
CA PRO A 273 2.30 -24.71 -3.33
C PRO A 273 2.96 -23.79 -4.37
N ASN A 274 4.28 -23.72 -4.32
CA ASN A 274 5.05 -22.81 -5.18
C ASN A 274 4.90 -23.12 -6.66
N ASP A 275 4.81 -24.40 -7.03
CA ASP A 275 4.60 -24.87 -8.41
C ASP A 275 3.27 -24.39 -9.00
N ILE A 276 2.19 -24.43 -8.22
CA ILE A 276 0.87 -23.92 -8.62
C ILE A 276 0.95 -22.41 -8.86
N ILE A 277 1.56 -21.66 -7.94
CA ILE A 277 1.71 -20.21 -8.11
C ILE A 277 2.57 -19.86 -9.33
N ASP A 278 3.66 -20.62 -9.56
CA ASP A 278 4.54 -20.42 -10.72
C ASP A 278 3.83 -20.72 -12.04
N GLU A 279 2.99 -21.74 -12.08
CA GLU A 279 2.21 -22.07 -13.27
C GLU A 279 1.18 -20.99 -13.57
N ILE A 280 0.38 -20.62 -12.57
CA ILE A 280 -0.66 -19.60 -12.75
C ILE A 280 -0.05 -18.22 -13.09
N SER A 281 1.03 -17.82 -12.43
CA SER A 281 1.61 -16.48 -12.62
C SER A 281 2.18 -16.25 -14.01
N LYS A 282 2.60 -17.31 -14.72
CA LYS A 282 3.09 -17.20 -16.10
C LYS A 282 2.03 -16.73 -17.09
N GLU A 283 0.76 -16.96 -16.79
CA GLU A 283 -0.36 -16.52 -17.62
C GLU A 283 -0.62 -15.01 -17.55
N PHE A 284 0.04 -14.30 -16.60
CA PHE A 284 -0.21 -12.89 -16.29
C PHE A 284 1.06 -12.02 -16.36
N VAL A 285 2.11 -12.44 -17.08
CA VAL A 285 3.40 -11.72 -17.11
C VAL A 285 3.31 -10.38 -17.84
N ASP A 286 2.55 -10.28 -18.94
CA ASP A 286 2.53 -9.15 -19.86
C ASP A 286 1.19 -8.40 -19.85
N ILE A 287 0.64 -8.13 -18.67
CA ILE A 287 -0.60 -7.34 -18.58
C ILE A 287 -0.32 -5.85 -18.84
N GLU A 288 -1.16 -5.24 -19.68
CA GLU A 288 -1.04 -3.82 -20.03
C GLU A 288 -1.07 -2.93 -18.77
N THR A 289 -0.18 -1.93 -18.73
CA THR A 289 -0.02 -1.03 -17.58
C THR A 289 -1.31 -0.28 -17.23
N ASP A 290 -2.13 0.10 -18.22
CA ASP A 290 -3.40 0.78 -18.02
C ASP A 290 -4.46 -0.10 -17.30
N ILE A 291 -4.29 -1.42 -17.27
CA ILE A 291 -5.13 -2.33 -16.49
C ILE A 291 -4.66 -2.39 -15.03
N VAL A 292 -3.36 -2.46 -14.79
CA VAL A 292 -2.80 -2.69 -13.45
C VAL A 292 -2.54 -1.41 -12.66
N MET A 293 -2.62 -0.23 -13.30
CA MET A 293 -2.45 1.08 -12.68
C MET A 293 -3.77 1.84 -12.55
N PRO A 294 -4.44 1.79 -11.38
CA PRO A 294 -5.72 2.47 -11.18
C PRO A 294 -5.70 3.99 -11.40
N SER A 295 -4.53 4.62 -11.31
CA SER A 295 -4.36 6.05 -11.62
C SER A 295 -4.55 6.40 -13.10
N LEU A 296 -4.47 5.41 -14.00
CA LEU A 296 -4.69 5.56 -15.44
C LEU A 296 -6.14 5.25 -15.86
N TRP A 297 -6.97 4.77 -14.95
CA TRP A 297 -8.36 4.40 -15.27
C TRP A 297 -9.20 5.64 -15.58
N LYS A 298 -9.84 5.63 -16.74
CA LYS A 298 -10.74 6.70 -17.21
C LYS A 298 -12.18 6.39 -16.76
N ARG A 299 -12.43 6.61 -15.46
CA ARG A 299 -13.75 6.38 -14.83
C ARG A 299 -14.79 7.40 -15.29
#